data_61d9aa36796a9a9e6e0397c2e86a3359
#
_entry.id   61d9aa36796a9a9e6e0397c2e86a3359
#
_cell.length_a   1.000
_cell.length_b   1.000
_cell.length_c   1.000
_cell.angle_alpha   90.00
_cell.angle_beta   90.00
_cell.angle_gamma   90.00
#
_symmetry.space_group_name_H-M   'P 1'
#
loop_
_entity.id
_entity.type
_entity.pdbx_description
1 polymer ?
#
loop_
_entity_poly.entity_id
_entity_poly.type
_entity_poly.pdbx_seq_one_letter_code
_entity_poly.pdbx_strand_id
1 'polypeptide(L)'
;MKTPRIRTLLWAGTITVGGAAVLAWLSLATPVLTNAAGLASEKVYIIPEESNLLRFRPTEMNNGSGDWWIYGEDPDCYYHFEGSKEVAYHAFKRSDVAQCPNFEPRDYETWCAGLVIQRKSARITEFWTR
;
A
#
# COMPACT_ATOMS: atom_id res chain seq x y z
N MET A 1 -45.91 8.38 25.23
CA MET A 1 -44.48 8.44 24.77
C MET A 1 -43.72 7.31 25.48
N LYS A 2 -43.20 6.28 24.74
CA LYS A 2 -42.42 5.19 25.34
C LYS A 2 -40.98 5.66 25.47
N THR A 3 -40.46 5.85 26.66
CA THR A 3 -39.05 6.13 26.94
C THR A 3 -38.17 5.01 26.35
N PRO A 4 -37.15 5.30 25.53
CA PRO A 4 -36.24 4.28 25.06
C PRO A 4 -35.57 3.63 26.28
N ARG A 5 -35.59 2.33 26.35
CA ARG A 5 -35.05 1.58 27.49
C ARG A 5 -33.55 1.88 27.58
N ILE A 6 -33.08 2.34 28.73
CA ILE A 6 -31.68 2.67 29.05
C ILE A 6 -30.69 1.58 28.56
N ARG A 7 -31.12 0.32 28.61
CA ARG A 7 -30.34 -0.81 28.05
C ARG A 7 -30.02 -0.65 26.56
N THR A 8 -30.95 -0.18 25.73
CA THR A 8 -30.74 -0.01 24.28
C THR A 8 -29.74 1.11 24.00
N LEU A 9 -29.77 2.18 24.77
CA LEU A 9 -28.79 3.28 24.67
C LEU A 9 -27.39 2.87 25.10
N LEU A 10 -27.26 2.04 26.15
CA LEU A 10 -25.97 1.51 26.60
C LEU A 10 -25.35 0.56 25.55
N TRP A 11 -26.15 -0.32 24.94
CA TRP A 11 -25.67 -1.20 23.87
C TRP A 11 -25.26 -0.44 22.61
N ALA A 12 -26.00 0.57 22.21
CA ALA A 12 -25.63 1.42 21.07
C ALA A 12 -24.33 2.17 21.35
N GLY A 13 -24.13 2.71 22.56
CA GLY A 13 -22.91 3.39 22.96
C GLY A 13 -21.66 2.47 22.96
N THR A 14 -21.78 1.24 23.47
CA THR A 14 -20.65 0.29 23.47
C THR A 14 -20.27 -0.17 22.06
N ILE A 15 -21.22 -0.37 21.16
CA ILE A 15 -20.94 -0.75 19.77
C ILE A 15 -20.24 0.38 19.02
N THR A 16 -20.67 1.63 19.20
CA THR A 16 -20.04 2.78 18.56
C THR A 16 -18.62 3.05 19.04
N VAL A 17 -18.37 2.99 20.34
CA VAL A 17 -17.04 3.18 20.93
C VAL A 17 -16.10 2.04 20.53
N GLY A 18 -16.57 0.78 20.60
CA GLY A 18 -15.79 -0.38 20.17
C GLY A 18 -15.44 -0.33 18.69
N GLY A 19 -16.39 0.01 17.84
CA GLY A 19 -16.16 0.18 16.40
C GLY A 19 -15.15 1.28 16.07
N ALA A 20 -15.26 2.43 16.74
CA ALA A 20 -14.31 3.53 16.56
C ALA A 20 -12.89 3.14 17.02
N ALA A 21 -12.76 2.43 18.13
CA ALA A 21 -11.46 1.96 18.63
C ALA A 21 -10.81 0.96 17.66
N VAL A 22 -11.57 0.02 17.10
CA VAL A 22 -11.06 -0.94 16.08
C VAL A 22 -10.62 -0.21 14.82
N LEU A 23 -11.41 0.74 14.33
CA LEU A 23 -11.05 1.53 13.15
C LEU A 23 -9.79 2.37 13.41
N ALA A 24 -9.67 3.01 14.57
CA ALA A 24 -8.48 3.76 14.95
C ALA A 24 -7.25 2.84 15.03
N TRP A 25 -7.40 1.66 15.63
CA TRP A 25 -6.31 0.69 15.71
C TRP A 25 -5.88 0.19 14.32
N LEU A 26 -6.81 -0.16 13.45
CA LEU A 26 -6.51 -0.56 12.06
C LEU A 26 -5.80 0.56 11.31
N SER A 27 -6.21 1.80 11.50
CA SER A 27 -5.62 2.98 10.85
C SER A 27 -4.18 3.24 11.29
N LEU A 28 -3.88 2.99 12.57
CA LEU A 28 -2.55 3.19 13.15
C LEU A 28 -1.63 1.98 12.93
N ALA A 29 -2.18 0.77 12.95
CA ALA A 29 -1.41 -0.46 12.87
C ALA A 29 -1.15 -0.94 11.42
N THR A 30 -1.92 -0.47 10.44
CA THR A 30 -1.82 -0.94 9.05
C THR A 30 -1.80 0.22 8.05
N PRO A 31 -1.19 0.06 6.87
CA PRO A 31 -1.18 1.07 5.82
C PRO A 31 -2.50 1.17 5.03
N VAL A 32 -3.58 0.55 5.49
CA VAL A 32 -4.85 0.43 4.75
C VAL A 32 -5.41 1.77 4.30
N LEU A 33 -5.46 2.76 5.19
CA LEU A 33 -6.02 4.07 4.84
C LEU A 33 -5.17 4.80 3.81
N THR A 34 -3.84 4.74 3.95
CA THR A 34 -2.91 5.34 2.98
C THR A 34 -3.07 4.69 1.62
N ASN A 35 -3.13 3.36 1.57
CA ASN A 35 -3.30 2.61 0.34
C ASN A 35 -4.68 2.85 -0.29
N ALA A 36 -5.75 2.88 0.50
CA ALA A 36 -7.09 3.17 0.00
C ALA A 36 -7.20 4.60 -0.55
N ALA A 37 -6.61 5.58 0.14
CA ALA A 37 -6.55 6.96 -0.34
C ALA A 37 -5.73 7.07 -1.64
N GLY A 38 -4.58 6.41 -1.73
CA GLY A 38 -3.75 6.35 -2.93
C GLY A 38 -4.52 5.77 -4.12
N LEU A 39 -5.18 4.62 -3.95
CA LEU A 39 -6.00 4.00 -5.00
C LEU A 39 -7.20 4.87 -5.43
N ALA A 40 -7.75 5.68 -4.53
CA ALA A 40 -8.88 6.54 -4.84
C ALA A 40 -8.48 7.86 -5.51
N SER A 41 -7.31 8.40 -5.18
CA SER A 41 -6.85 9.73 -5.62
C SER A 41 -5.87 9.69 -6.79
N GLU A 42 -5.04 8.66 -6.87
CA GLU A 42 -3.93 8.59 -7.82
C GLU A 42 -4.18 7.53 -8.90
N LYS A 43 -4.25 7.97 -10.17
CA LYS A 43 -4.48 7.07 -11.31
C LYS A 43 -3.38 6.02 -11.52
N VAL A 44 -2.23 6.25 -10.93
CA VAL A 44 -1.02 5.41 -11.07
C VAL A 44 -0.63 4.70 -9.78
N TYR A 45 -1.43 4.85 -8.71
CA TYR A 45 -1.19 4.11 -7.47
C TYR A 45 -1.55 2.64 -7.67
N ILE A 46 -0.61 1.76 -7.34
CA ILE A 46 -0.74 0.32 -7.56
C ILE A 46 -0.35 -0.39 -6.27
N ILE A 47 -1.12 -1.41 -5.91
CA ILE A 47 -0.69 -2.39 -4.90
C ILE A 47 0.03 -3.52 -5.65
N PRO A 48 1.29 -3.84 -5.30
CA PRO A 48 2.01 -4.95 -5.91
C PRO A 48 1.25 -6.28 -5.80
N GLU A 49 1.35 -7.13 -6.83
CA GLU A 49 0.69 -8.45 -6.84
C GLU A 49 1.20 -9.37 -5.71
N GLU A 50 2.47 -9.20 -5.33
CA GLU A 50 3.11 -9.94 -4.24
C GLU A 50 2.68 -9.45 -2.86
N SER A 51 1.96 -8.31 -2.78
CA SER A 51 1.56 -7.66 -1.54
C SER A 51 0.04 -7.49 -1.46
N ASN A 52 -0.43 -6.70 -0.51
CA ASN A 52 -1.85 -6.35 -0.38
C ASN A 52 -2.03 -5.05 0.41
N LEU A 53 -3.27 -4.56 0.50
CA LEU A 53 -3.64 -3.32 1.20
C LEU A 53 -3.17 -3.24 2.65
N LEU A 54 -3.04 -4.39 3.33
CA LEU A 54 -2.65 -4.46 4.74
C LEU A 54 -1.14 -4.49 4.94
N ARG A 55 -0.37 -4.91 3.93
CA ARG A 55 1.06 -5.18 4.03
C ARG A 55 1.91 -4.15 3.31
N PHE A 56 1.47 -3.70 2.13
CA PHE A 56 2.20 -2.71 1.34
C PHE A 56 2.23 -1.36 2.06
N ARG A 57 3.42 -0.83 2.26
CA ARG A 57 3.67 0.48 2.86
C ARG A 57 4.47 1.35 1.91
N PRO A 58 3.90 2.42 1.35
CA PRO A 58 4.69 3.43 0.64
C PRO A 58 5.62 4.12 1.64
N THR A 59 6.89 4.25 1.27
CA THR A 59 7.93 4.86 2.12
C THR A 59 8.33 6.25 1.66
N GLU A 60 8.33 6.47 0.35
CA GLU A 60 8.65 7.75 -0.25
C GLU A 60 7.91 7.92 -1.57
N MET A 61 7.44 9.13 -1.86
CA MET A 61 6.69 9.44 -3.07
C MET A 61 7.10 10.79 -3.63
N ASN A 62 7.24 10.88 -4.96
CA ASN A 62 7.37 12.13 -5.68
C ASN A 62 6.17 12.30 -6.63
N ASN A 63 5.36 13.33 -6.36
CA ASN A 63 4.21 13.71 -7.19
C ASN A 63 4.51 14.97 -8.00
N GLY A 64 5.78 15.31 -8.21
CA GLY A 64 6.21 16.49 -8.97
C GLY A 64 5.83 16.42 -10.45
N SER A 65 5.78 17.58 -11.09
CA SER A 65 5.49 17.70 -12.53
C SER A 65 6.69 17.21 -13.35
N GLY A 66 6.65 15.97 -13.78
CA GLY A 66 7.65 15.40 -14.68
C GLY A 66 7.98 13.95 -14.37
N ASP A 67 8.50 13.67 -13.21
CA ASP A 67 8.91 12.31 -12.82
C ASP A 67 8.13 11.86 -11.61
N TRP A 68 7.16 11.02 -11.86
CA TRP A 68 6.38 10.39 -10.79
C TRP A 68 7.01 9.04 -10.41
N TRP A 69 7.29 8.87 -9.12
CA TRP A 69 7.77 7.60 -8.58
C TRP A 69 7.34 7.38 -7.13
N ILE A 70 7.25 6.12 -6.74
CA ILE A 70 6.99 5.68 -5.37
C ILE A 70 7.98 4.60 -4.99
N TYR A 71 8.58 4.72 -3.82
CA TYR A 71 9.20 3.61 -3.10
C TYR A 71 8.22 3.06 -2.08
N GLY A 72 8.19 1.75 -1.94
CA GLY A 72 7.38 1.05 -0.97
C GLY A 72 8.04 -0.23 -0.48
N GLU A 73 7.47 -0.79 0.56
CA GLU A 73 7.96 -2.04 1.13
C GLU A 73 6.83 -2.87 1.74
N ASP A 74 7.09 -4.14 1.91
CA ASP A 74 6.35 -5.04 2.77
C ASP A 74 7.32 -5.99 3.51
N PRO A 75 6.86 -6.95 4.32
CA PRO A 75 7.75 -7.89 5.01
C PRO A 75 8.66 -8.72 4.11
N ASP A 76 8.31 -8.91 2.82
CA ASP A 76 9.01 -9.82 1.93
C ASP A 76 9.81 -9.09 0.84
N CYS A 77 9.36 -7.88 0.43
CA CYS A 77 9.93 -7.17 -0.72
C CYS A 77 10.06 -5.67 -0.49
N TYR A 78 10.96 -5.06 -1.25
CA TYR A 78 11.03 -3.64 -1.57
C TYR A 78 10.45 -3.39 -2.95
N TYR A 79 9.84 -2.23 -3.17
CA TYR A 79 9.17 -1.88 -4.42
C TYR A 79 9.57 -0.50 -4.89
N HIS A 80 9.74 -0.37 -6.19
CA HIS A 80 9.92 0.90 -6.88
C HIS A 80 8.94 1.00 -8.04
N PHE A 81 8.15 2.06 -8.06
CA PHE A 81 7.19 2.39 -9.11
C PHE A 81 7.71 3.59 -9.87
N GLU A 82 7.67 3.51 -11.18
CA GLU A 82 8.10 4.58 -12.08
C GLU A 82 7.00 4.87 -13.10
N GLY A 83 6.81 6.14 -13.45
CA GLY A 83 5.72 6.60 -14.32
C GLY A 83 5.83 6.17 -15.79
N SER A 84 6.55 5.09 -16.10
CA SER A 84 6.65 4.57 -17.45
C SER A 84 5.39 3.79 -17.84
N LYS A 85 5.00 3.89 -19.13
CA LYS A 85 3.76 3.27 -19.64
C LYS A 85 3.80 1.74 -19.71
N GLU A 86 4.98 1.13 -19.60
CA GLU A 86 5.19 -0.30 -19.88
C GLU A 86 5.47 -1.14 -18.64
N VAL A 87 6.11 -0.57 -17.64
CA VAL A 87 6.46 -1.27 -16.39
C VAL A 87 5.70 -0.61 -15.25
N ALA A 88 4.96 -1.40 -14.51
CA ALA A 88 4.20 -0.87 -13.40
C ALA A 88 5.05 -0.70 -12.16
N TYR A 89 5.94 -1.65 -11.89
CA TYR A 89 6.84 -1.60 -10.76
C TYR A 89 7.99 -2.61 -10.87
N HIS A 90 9.01 -2.36 -10.07
CA HIS A 90 10.12 -3.24 -9.80
C HIS A 90 10.00 -3.76 -8.37
N ALA A 91 10.23 -5.06 -8.17
CA ALA A 91 10.25 -5.67 -6.84
C ALA A 91 11.63 -6.27 -6.57
N PHE A 92 12.11 -6.16 -5.33
CA PHE A 92 13.36 -6.73 -4.86
C PHE A 92 13.11 -7.50 -3.55
N LYS A 93 13.45 -8.78 -3.53
CA LYS A 93 13.22 -9.59 -2.34
C LYS A 93 14.18 -9.22 -1.20
N ARG A 94 13.65 -9.11 0.00
CA ARG A 94 14.48 -8.86 1.20
C ARG A 94 15.49 -9.99 1.46
N SER A 95 15.17 -11.24 1.08
CA SER A 95 16.08 -12.36 1.17
C SER A 95 17.36 -12.19 0.35
N ASP A 96 17.30 -11.40 -0.71
CA ASP A 96 18.37 -11.27 -1.70
C ASP A 96 19.28 -10.06 -1.42
N VAL A 97 18.94 -9.24 -0.43
CA VAL A 97 19.74 -8.06 -0.02
C VAL A 97 21.19 -8.41 0.28
N ALA A 98 21.43 -9.54 0.94
CA ALA A 98 22.78 -9.98 1.26
C ALA A 98 23.65 -10.28 0.02
N GLN A 99 23.02 -10.50 -1.14
CA GLN A 99 23.69 -10.78 -2.41
C GLN A 99 23.91 -9.52 -3.25
N CYS A 100 23.41 -8.37 -2.77
CA CYS A 100 23.49 -7.10 -3.47
C CYS A 100 24.28 -6.07 -2.66
N PRO A 101 25.60 -5.96 -2.87
CA PRO A 101 26.44 -4.99 -2.19
C PRO A 101 25.94 -3.56 -2.46
N ASN A 102 25.93 -2.71 -1.43
CA ASN A 102 25.48 -1.32 -1.48
C ASN A 102 23.98 -1.14 -1.78
N PHE A 103 23.16 -2.16 -1.59
CA PHE A 103 21.70 -2.06 -1.73
C PHE A 103 21.13 -1.00 -0.79
N GLU A 104 20.41 -0.02 -1.37
CA GLU A 104 19.68 1.00 -0.62
C GLU A 104 18.19 0.92 -1.01
N PRO A 105 17.27 0.69 -0.06
CA PRO A 105 15.84 0.49 -0.35
C PRO A 105 15.17 1.64 -1.10
N ARG A 106 15.68 2.87 -0.98
CA ARG A 106 15.12 4.08 -1.57
C ARG A 106 15.95 4.65 -2.70
N ASP A 107 16.87 3.86 -3.22
CA ASP A 107 17.69 4.22 -4.38
C ASP A 107 17.74 3.04 -5.35
N TYR A 108 16.85 3.07 -6.34
CA TYR A 108 16.70 2.01 -7.34
C TYR A 108 17.99 1.76 -8.15
N GLU A 109 18.83 2.77 -8.33
CA GLU A 109 20.10 2.61 -9.06
C GLU A 109 21.08 1.66 -8.34
N THR A 110 20.90 1.49 -7.02
CA THR A 110 21.72 0.57 -6.22
C THR A 110 21.24 -0.87 -6.26
N TRP A 111 20.05 -1.12 -6.85
CA TRP A 111 19.48 -2.46 -6.89
C TRP A 111 20.16 -3.31 -7.96
N CYS A 112 20.62 -4.51 -7.59
CA CYS A 112 21.28 -5.43 -8.49
C CYS A 112 20.31 -5.94 -9.57
N ALA A 113 20.52 -5.53 -10.81
CA ALA A 113 19.60 -5.76 -11.94
C ALA A 113 19.21 -7.25 -12.13
N GLY A 114 20.14 -8.18 -11.85
CA GLY A 114 19.86 -9.63 -11.94
C GLY A 114 18.92 -10.19 -10.87
N LEU A 115 18.64 -9.42 -9.80
CA LEU A 115 17.75 -9.80 -8.69
C LEU A 115 16.44 -9.04 -8.70
N VAL A 116 16.30 -8.02 -9.56
CA VAL A 116 15.09 -7.20 -9.70
C VAL A 116 14.04 -7.97 -10.50
N ILE A 117 12.84 -8.03 -9.96
CA ILE A 117 11.67 -8.59 -10.61
C ILE A 117 10.88 -7.44 -11.23
N GLN A 118 10.77 -7.43 -12.56
CA GLN A 118 9.96 -6.44 -13.28
C GLN A 118 8.53 -6.95 -13.46
N ARG A 119 7.53 -6.14 -13.12
CA ARG A 119 6.11 -6.44 -13.25
C ARG A 119 5.40 -5.44 -14.15
N LYS A 120 4.58 -5.97 -15.06
CA LYS A 120 3.61 -5.15 -15.81
C LYS A 120 2.32 -5.05 -15.01
N SER A 121 1.80 -3.84 -14.83
CA SER A 121 0.50 -3.67 -14.20
C SER A 121 -0.60 -4.24 -15.09
N ALA A 122 -1.38 -5.16 -14.58
CA ALA A 122 -2.76 -5.28 -15.01
C ALA A 122 -3.47 -4.03 -14.49
N ARG A 123 -3.88 -3.12 -15.39
CA ARG A 123 -4.65 -1.93 -14.98
C ARG A 123 -5.86 -2.39 -14.19
N ILE A 124 -6.11 -1.77 -13.04
CA ILE A 124 -7.33 -2.02 -12.22
C ILE A 124 -8.63 -1.95 -13.06
N THR A 125 -8.62 -1.22 -14.18
CA THR A 125 -9.74 -1.17 -15.13
C THR A 125 -10.10 -2.53 -15.76
N GLU A 126 -9.20 -3.50 -15.81
CA GLU A 126 -9.51 -4.84 -16.35
C GLU A 126 -10.15 -5.77 -15.32
N PHE A 127 -10.01 -5.46 -14.03
CA PHE A 127 -10.61 -6.26 -12.96
C PHE A 127 -12.14 -6.08 -12.87
N TRP A 128 -12.67 -4.93 -13.30
CA TRP A 128 -14.11 -4.61 -13.23
C TRP A 128 -14.88 -4.94 -14.53
N THR A 129 -14.18 -5.43 -15.58
CA THR A 129 -14.78 -5.76 -16.88
C THR A 129 -14.85 -7.25 -17.18
N ARG A 130 -14.56 -8.10 -16.18
CA ARG A 130 -14.72 -9.56 -16.29
C ARG A 130 -15.88 -10.09 -15.49
#